data_46742c07bd6f3d15b09453fd5107294e
#
_entry.id   46742c07bd6f3d15b09453fd5107294e
#
_cell.length_a   1.000
_cell.length_b   1.000
_cell.length_c   1.000
_cell.angle_alpha   90.00
_cell.angle_beta   90.00
_cell.angle_gamma   90.00
#
_symmetry.space_group_name_H-M   'P 1'
#
loop_
_entity.id
_entity.type
_entity.pdbx_description
1 polymer ?
#
loop_
_entity_poly.entity_id
_entity_poly.type
_entity_poly.pdbx_seq_one_letter_code
_entity_poly.pdbx_strand_id
1 'polypeptide(L)'
;MAEIDTLIELVKAGELGKVRALLSANFLLASQRLANGESPLMAALYRGHHDIVDAVIDAGAEIDVFAAAATGRREDLRRTVTDATINSYAYDGWTPLHLAAFFGHEEAARVLLEAGADADAVSRNNLTNTPLHAATAGKHEDVALLLLENGAKRDAVDAGGYTPLQIARQNQLQTVVERMTGTRK
;
A
#
# COMPACT_ATOMS: atom_id res chain seq x y z
N MET A 1 -29.38 -0.85 -0.83
CA MET A 1 -27.91 -0.87 -0.91
C MET A 1 -27.51 0.26 -1.84
N ALA A 2 -26.60 1.13 -1.44
CA ALA A 2 -26.16 2.20 -2.34
C ALA A 2 -25.36 1.59 -3.51
N GLU A 3 -25.31 2.29 -4.67
CA GLU A 3 -24.56 1.79 -5.84
C GLU A 3 -23.09 1.54 -5.54
N ILE A 4 -22.48 2.35 -4.67
CA ILE A 4 -21.10 2.17 -4.24
C ILE A 4 -20.90 0.85 -3.46
N ASP A 5 -21.84 0.46 -2.58
CA ASP A 5 -21.74 -0.83 -1.88
C ASP A 5 -21.73 -1.98 -2.90
N THR A 6 -22.63 -1.90 -3.91
CA THR A 6 -22.72 -2.91 -4.96
C THR A 6 -21.42 -2.97 -5.78
N LEU A 7 -20.84 -1.82 -6.13
CA LEU A 7 -19.57 -1.77 -6.85
C LEU A 7 -18.44 -2.43 -6.04
N ILE A 8 -18.30 -2.09 -4.77
CA ILE A 8 -17.25 -2.65 -3.90
C ILE A 8 -17.40 -4.18 -3.77
N GLU A 9 -18.61 -4.69 -3.62
CA GLU A 9 -18.83 -6.14 -3.56
C GLU A 9 -18.46 -6.84 -4.89
N LEU A 10 -18.81 -6.25 -6.03
CA LEU A 10 -18.40 -6.76 -7.35
C LEU A 10 -16.88 -6.73 -7.55
N VAL A 11 -16.23 -5.65 -7.11
CA VAL A 11 -14.77 -5.52 -7.10
C VAL A 11 -14.14 -6.62 -6.24
N LYS A 12 -14.61 -6.81 -5.01
CA LYS A 12 -14.10 -7.84 -4.10
C LYS A 12 -14.31 -9.26 -4.63
N ALA A 13 -15.38 -9.48 -5.39
CA ALA A 13 -15.69 -10.75 -6.02
C ALA A 13 -14.92 -11.02 -7.33
N GLY A 14 -14.19 -10.03 -7.85
CA GLY A 14 -13.45 -10.17 -9.12
C GLY A 14 -14.33 -10.13 -10.37
N GLU A 15 -15.52 -9.56 -10.30
CA GLU A 15 -16.55 -9.57 -11.34
C GLU A 15 -16.33 -8.46 -12.39
N LEU A 16 -15.18 -8.48 -13.08
CA LEU A 16 -14.73 -7.44 -14.02
C LEU A 16 -15.82 -6.96 -14.98
N GLY A 17 -16.57 -7.88 -15.60
CA GLY A 17 -17.62 -7.53 -16.57
C GLY A 17 -18.73 -6.68 -15.94
N LYS A 18 -19.15 -7.04 -14.72
CA LYS A 18 -20.19 -6.28 -13.99
C LYS A 18 -19.63 -4.95 -13.45
N VAL A 19 -18.37 -4.93 -13.00
CA VAL A 19 -17.68 -3.70 -12.60
C VAL A 19 -17.65 -2.71 -13.77
N ARG A 20 -17.20 -3.14 -14.95
CA ARG A 20 -17.18 -2.29 -16.15
C ARG A 20 -18.56 -1.79 -16.54
N ALA A 21 -19.58 -2.64 -16.51
CA ALA A 21 -20.94 -2.25 -16.81
C ALA A 21 -21.46 -1.16 -15.86
N LEU A 22 -21.22 -1.32 -14.55
CA LEU A 22 -21.66 -0.37 -13.55
C LEU A 22 -20.90 0.96 -13.65
N LEU A 23 -19.58 0.93 -13.87
CA LEU A 23 -18.76 2.13 -14.07
C LEU A 23 -19.12 2.86 -15.37
N SER A 24 -19.48 2.13 -16.44
CA SER A 24 -19.95 2.74 -17.70
C SER A 24 -21.30 3.45 -17.53
N ALA A 25 -22.18 2.93 -16.67
CA ALA A 25 -23.46 3.55 -16.36
C ALA A 25 -23.30 4.77 -15.43
N ASN A 26 -22.33 4.73 -14.52
CA ASN A 26 -22.07 5.79 -13.54
C ASN A 26 -20.57 5.85 -13.19
N PHE A 27 -19.80 6.58 -14.00
CA PHE A 27 -18.34 6.72 -13.83
C PHE A 27 -17.94 7.41 -12.50
N LEU A 28 -18.84 8.21 -11.91
CA LEU A 28 -18.57 8.88 -10.62
C LEU A 28 -18.33 7.89 -9.49
N LEU A 29 -18.82 6.65 -9.63
CA LEU A 29 -18.59 5.60 -8.64
C LEU A 29 -17.09 5.23 -8.51
N ALA A 30 -16.28 5.44 -9.56
CA ALA A 30 -14.85 5.14 -9.53
C ALA A 30 -14.10 5.88 -8.43
N SER A 31 -14.54 7.11 -8.10
CA SER A 31 -13.93 7.96 -7.05
C SER A 31 -14.72 7.99 -5.74
N GLN A 32 -15.89 7.34 -5.68
CA GLN A 32 -16.66 7.29 -4.45
C GLN A 32 -15.99 6.37 -3.41
N ARG A 33 -16.31 6.63 -2.15
CA ARG A 33 -15.83 5.84 -1.01
C ARG A 33 -17.00 5.37 -0.15
N LEU A 34 -16.83 4.20 0.45
CA LEU A 34 -17.72 3.75 1.51
C LEU A 34 -17.62 4.67 2.74
N ALA A 35 -18.55 4.53 3.67
CA ALA A 35 -18.55 5.29 4.94
C ALA A 35 -17.27 5.06 5.78
N ASN A 36 -16.62 3.91 5.64
CA ASN A 36 -15.34 3.62 6.27
C ASN A 36 -14.12 4.19 5.52
N GLY A 37 -14.31 4.82 4.35
CA GLY A 37 -13.26 5.39 3.50
C GLY A 37 -12.70 4.45 2.43
N GLU A 38 -13.14 3.19 2.36
CA GLU A 38 -12.69 2.24 1.33
C GLU A 38 -13.14 2.69 -0.06
N SER A 39 -12.21 2.72 -1.03
CA SER A 39 -12.49 3.04 -2.43
C SER A 39 -12.49 1.78 -3.31
N PRO A 40 -13.15 1.79 -4.49
CA PRO A 40 -13.08 0.67 -5.44
C PRO A 40 -11.65 0.31 -5.84
N LEU A 41 -10.79 1.31 -6.02
CA LEU A 41 -9.40 1.10 -6.38
C LEU A 41 -8.62 0.34 -5.29
N MET A 42 -8.73 0.78 -4.03
CA MET A 42 -8.06 0.11 -2.91
C MET A 42 -8.63 -1.30 -2.67
N ALA A 43 -9.94 -1.48 -2.80
CA ALA A 43 -10.56 -2.80 -2.71
C ALA A 43 -10.02 -3.78 -3.77
N ALA A 44 -9.85 -3.33 -5.02
CA ALA A 44 -9.27 -4.12 -6.12
C ALA A 44 -7.80 -4.48 -5.85
N LEU A 45 -7.00 -3.52 -5.39
CA LEU A 45 -5.58 -3.71 -5.06
C LEU A 45 -5.37 -4.76 -3.97
N TYR A 46 -6.10 -4.66 -2.86
CA TYR A 46 -5.99 -5.64 -1.76
C TYR A 46 -6.46 -7.05 -2.13
N ARG A 47 -7.27 -7.18 -3.18
CA ARG A 47 -7.70 -8.48 -3.72
C ARG A 47 -6.80 -9.00 -4.84
N GLY A 48 -5.84 -8.20 -5.33
CA GLY A 48 -4.97 -8.55 -6.43
C GLY A 48 -5.67 -8.60 -7.79
N HIS A 49 -6.83 -7.93 -7.93
CA HIS A 49 -7.59 -7.87 -9.17
C HIS A 49 -7.07 -6.75 -10.07
N HIS A 50 -5.91 -6.96 -10.69
CA HIS A 50 -5.21 -5.94 -11.49
C HIS A 50 -6.03 -5.45 -12.70
N ASP A 51 -6.81 -6.31 -13.32
CA ASP A 51 -7.71 -5.97 -14.43
C ASP A 51 -8.87 -5.04 -13.99
N ILE A 52 -9.32 -5.19 -12.75
CA ILE A 52 -10.30 -4.28 -12.12
C ILE A 52 -9.63 -2.97 -11.70
N VAL A 53 -8.39 -3.02 -11.21
CA VAL A 53 -7.59 -1.80 -10.93
C VAL A 53 -7.54 -0.93 -12.18
N ASP A 54 -7.15 -1.50 -13.32
CA ASP A 54 -7.10 -0.80 -14.60
C ASP A 54 -8.46 -0.24 -14.99
N ALA A 55 -9.52 -1.05 -14.88
CA ALA A 55 -10.88 -0.62 -15.24
C ALA A 55 -11.39 0.54 -14.36
N VAL A 56 -11.04 0.56 -13.08
CA VAL A 56 -11.42 1.63 -12.15
C VAL A 56 -10.63 2.92 -12.45
N ILE A 57 -9.34 2.79 -12.77
CA ILE A 57 -8.50 3.94 -13.19
C ILE A 57 -8.99 4.51 -14.52
N ASP A 58 -9.28 3.67 -15.51
CA ASP A 58 -9.79 4.07 -16.83
C ASP A 58 -11.16 4.78 -16.73
N ALA A 59 -11.96 4.42 -15.73
CA ALA A 59 -13.23 5.09 -15.43
C ALA A 59 -13.04 6.46 -14.73
N GLY A 60 -11.81 6.88 -14.49
CA GLY A 60 -11.49 8.20 -13.93
C GLY A 60 -11.42 8.23 -12.40
N ALA A 61 -11.02 7.13 -11.76
CA ALA A 61 -10.79 7.13 -10.32
C ALA A 61 -9.80 8.23 -9.90
N GLU A 62 -10.10 8.92 -8.81
CA GLU A 62 -9.19 9.87 -8.21
C GLU A 62 -7.95 9.14 -7.65
N ILE A 63 -6.78 9.58 -8.09
CA ILE A 63 -5.50 9.06 -7.61
C ILE A 63 -4.95 10.02 -6.55
N ASP A 64 -5.29 9.74 -5.30
CA ASP A 64 -4.71 10.42 -4.14
C ASP A 64 -3.32 9.86 -3.78
N VAL A 65 -2.69 10.37 -2.73
CA VAL A 65 -1.36 9.93 -2.28
C VAL A 65 -1.33 8.43 -1.93
N PHE A 66 -2.41 7.89 -1.38
CA PHE A 66 -2.50 6.48 -1.01
C PHE A 66 -2.64 5.58 -2.23
N ALA A 67 -3.53 5.94 -3.16
CA ALA A 67 -3.69 5.23 -4.42
C ALA A 67 -2.41 5.30 -5.26
N ALA A 68 -1.74 6.46 -5.33
CA ALA A 68 -0.48 6.63 -6.04
C ALA A 68 0.63 5.76 -5.44
N ALA A 69 0.74 5.69 -4.11
CA ALA A 69 1.71 4.85 -3.41
C ALA A 69 1.42 3.35 -3.62
N ALA A 70 0.15 2.94 -3.49
CA ALA A 70 -0.28 1.55 -3.62
C ALA A 70 -0.23 1.01 -5.05
N THR A 71 -0.25 1.88 -6.06
CA THR A 71 -0.13 1.52 -7.49
C THR A 71 1.25 1.77 -8.08
N GLY A 72 2.18 2.35 -7.31
CA GLY A 72 3.52 2.71 -7.77
C GLY A 72 3.55 3.85 -8.81
N ARG A 73 2.49 4.65 -8.90
CA ARG A 73 2.36 5.74 -9.89
C ARG A 73 3.19 6.95 -9.46
N ARG A 74 4.48 6.90 -9.78
CA ARG A 74 5.47 7.88 -9.34
C ARG A 74 5.12 9.33 -9.65
N GLU A 75 4.62 9.61 -10.85
CA GLU A 75 4.26 10.98 -11.25
C GLU A 75 3.03 11.50 -10.49
N ASP A 76 2.03 10.64 -10.29
CA ASP A 76 0.87 10.96 -9.46
C ASP A 76 1.29 11.18 -8.00
N LEU A 77 2.22 10.35 -7.50
CA LEU A 77 2.75 10.48 -6.15
C LEU A 77 3.46 11.84 -5.95
N ARG A 78 4.35 12.25 -6.88
CA ARG A 78 5.02 13.56 -6.81
C ARG A 78 4.05 14.73 -6.81
N ARG A 79 2.90 14.59 -7.45
CA ARG A 79 1.86 15.62 -7.49
C ARG A 79 1.02 15.66 -6.21
N THR A 80 0.82 14.53 -5.55
CA THR A 80 -0.09 14.37 -4.39
C THR A 80 0.62 14.42 -3.04
N VAL A 81 1.95 14.22 -3.01
CA VAL A 81 2.76 14.33 -1.79
C VAL A 81 2.91 15.79 -1.38
N THR A 82 2.57 16.07 -0.14
CA THR A 82 2.72 17.37 0.54
C THR A 82 3.08 17.12 2.00
N ASP A 83 3.50 18.14 2.74
CA ASP A 83 3.75 18.05 4.19
C ASP A 83 2.54 17.50 4.96
N ALA A 84 1.32 17.78 4.47
CA ALA A 84 0.09 17.31 5.09
C ALA A 84 -0.24 15.85 4.78
N THR A 85 0.20 15.33 3.63
CA THR A 85 -0.17 13.99 3.14
C THR A 85 0.92 12.95 3.35
N ILE A 86 2.20 13.36 3.43
CA ILE A 86 3.36 12.45 3.45
C ILE A 86 3.30 11.39 4.56
N ASN A 87 2.86 11.77 5.77
CA ASN A 87 2.71 10.90 6.92
C ASN A 87 1.24 10.76 7.37
N SER A 88 0.28 11.10 6.50
CA SER A 88 -1.14 10.90 6.77
C SER A 88 -1.50 9.40 6.74
N TYR A 89 -2.67 9.07 7.29
CA TYR A 89 -3.13 7.69 7.39
C TYR A 89 -4.35 7.46 6.48
N ALA A 90 -4.31 6.38 5.71
CA ALA A 90 -5.45 5.89 4.94
C ALA A 90 -6.56 5.35 5.87
N TYR A 91 -7.69 4.98 5.29
CA TYR A 91 -8.85 4.43 6.01
C TYR A 91 -8.54 3.16 6.81
N ASP A 92 -7.56 2.40 6.37
CA ASP A 92 -7.08 1.15 7.00
C ASP A 92 -5.93 1.36 7.99
N GLY A 93 -5.57 2.63 8.25
CA GLY A 93 -4.54 3.02 9.20
C GLY A 93 -3.11 2.92 8.69
N TRP A 94 -2.89 2.75 7.38
CA TRP A 94 -1.55 2.74 6.78
C TRP A 94 -1.16 4.11 6.22
N THR A 95 0.14 4.46 6.29
CA THR A 95 0.69 5.63 5.61
C THR A 95 0.99 5.30 4.14
N PRO A 96 1.21 6.31 3.28
CA PRO A 96 1.64 6.07 1.89
C PRO A 96 2.87 5.15 1.80
N LEU A 97 3.84 5.31 2.72
CA LEU A 97 5.04 4.47 2.74
C LEU A 97 4.75 3.01 3.10
N HIS A 98 3.79 2.73 4.00
CA HIS A 98 3.33 1.35 4.24
C HIS A 98 2.75 0.72 2.97
N LEU A 99 1.92 1.46 2.23
CA LEU A 99 1.29 0.97 1.00
C LEU A 99 2.33 0.69 -0.09
N ALA A 100 3.24 1.63 -0.35
CA ALA A 100 4.33 1.42 -1.29
C ALA A 100 5.18 0.20 -0.91
N ALA A 101 5.44 0.03 0.39
CA ALA A 101 6.23 -1.08 0.92
C ALA A 101 5.51 -2.44 0.79
N PHE A 102 4.23 -2.50 1.11
CA PHE A 102 3.43 -3.72 1.04
C PHE A 102 3.19 -4.20 -0.39
N PHE A 103 2.97 -3.26 -1.32
CA PHE A 103 2.75 -3.58 -2.73
C PHE A 103 4.05 -3.67 -3.55
N GLY A 104 5.23 -3.42 -2.95
CA GLY A 104 6.54 -3.62 -3.58
C GLY A 104 6.94 -2.54 -4.58
N HIS A 105 6.46 -1.33 -4.40
CA HIS A 105 6.77 -0.22 -5.30
C HIS A 105 7.99 0.57 -4.82
N GLU A 106 9.20 0.08 -5.15
CA GLU A 106 10.48 0.67 -4.72
C GLU A 106 10.60 2.15 -5.08
N GLU A 107 10.31 2.51 -6.33
CA GLU A 107 10.41 3.91 -6.78
C GLU A 107 9.42 4.84 -6.05
N ALA A 108 8.22 4.34 -5.73
CA ALA A 108 7.27 5.09 -4.92
C ALA A 108 7.78 5.26 -3.48
N ALA A 109 8.31 4.20 -2.88
CA ALA A 109 8.92 4.25 -1.55
C ALA A 109 10.11 5.23 -1.52
N ARG A 110 10.95 5.25 -2.56
CA ARG A 110 12.08 6.19 -2.70
C ARG A 110 11.60 7.64 -2.74
N VAL A 111 10.60 7.94 -3.58
CA VAL A 111 10.01 9.30 -3.66
C VAL A 111 9.46 9.75 -2.30
N LEU A 112 8.78 8.85 -1.57
CA LEU A 112 8.24 9.16 -0.25
C LEU A 112 9.35 9.41 0.77
N LEU A 113 10.39 8.58 0.81
CA LEU A 113 11.53 8.75 1.73
C LEU A 113 12.31 10.04 1.43
N GLU A 114 12.57 10.36 0.17
CA GLU A 114 13.19 11.61 -0.26
C GLU A 114 12.37 12.85 0.13
N ALA A 115 11.04 12.72 0.15
CA ALA A 115 10.12 13.77 0.59
C ALA A 115 9.97 13.85 2.12
N GLY A 116 10.62 12.99 2.90
CA GLY A 116 10.59 13.01 4.36
C GLY A 116 9.53 12.13 5.00
N ALA A 117 9.11 11.06 4.33
CA ALA A 117 8.25 10.05 4.97
C ALA A 117 8.98 9.40 6.15
N ASP A 118 8.26 9.21 7.25
CA ASP A 118 8.77 8.52 8.43
C ASP A 118 8.91 7.01 8.16
N ALA A 119 10.16 6.54 8.03
CA ALA A 119 10.48 5.13 7.80
C ALA A 119 10.05 4.22 8.96
N ASP A 120 9.83 4.78 10.15
CA ASP A 120 9.40 4.08 11.35
C ASP A 120 7.94 4.36 11.73
N ALA A 121 7.16 5.01 10.86
CA ALA A 121 5.75 5.25 11.12
C ALA A 121 5.04 3.96 11.57
N VAL A 122 4.26 4.04 12.65
CA VAL A 122 3.48 2.90 13.14
C VAL A 122 2.07 3.00 12.59
N SER A 123 1.56 1.92 12.00
CA SER A 123 0.20 1.88 11.49
C SER A 123 -0.84 2.08 12.60
N ARG A 124 -1.97 2.72 12.26
CA ARG A 124 -3.08 3.00 13.18
C ARG A 124 -4.21 1.96 13.09
N ASN A 125 -3.83 0.73 12.79
CA ASN A 125 -4.73 -0.42 12.79
C ASN A 125 -4.29 -1.44 13.84
N ASN A 126 -4.98 -2.57 13.89
CA ASN A 126 -4.69 -3.63 14.88
C ASN A 126 -3.33 -4.32 14.68
N LEU A 127 -2.61 -4.04 13.58
CA LEU A 127 -1.30 -4.63 13.33
C LEU A 127 -0.18 -3.87 14.02
N THR A 128 -0.31 -2.54 14.21
CA THR A 128 0.75 -1.65 14.74
C THR A 128 2.13 -1.90 14.11
N ASN A 129 2.13 -2.20 12.82
CA ASN A 129 3.33 -2.52 12.06
C ASN A 129 4.00 -1.26 11.48
N THR A 130 5.26 -1.39 11.05
CA THR A 130 6.02 -0.33 10.36
C THR A 130 6.10 -0.63 8.86
N PRO A 131 6.53 0.34 8.00
CA PRO A 131 6.76 0.07 6.58
C PRO A 131 7.71 -1.12 6.34
N LEU A 132 8.72 -1.33 7.20
CA LEU A 132 9.63 -2.46 7.08
C LEU A 132 8.94 -3.81 7.37
N HIS A 133 7.98 -3.87 8.31
CA HIS A 133 7.12 -5.04 8.47
C HIS A 133 6.28 -5.28 7.21
N ALA A 134 5.68 -4.21 6.64
CA ALA A 134 4.86 -4.31 5.43
C ALA A 134 5.68 -4.85 4.24
N ALA A 135 6.90 -4.34 4.00
CA ALA A 135 7.79 -4.80 2.94
C ALA A 135 8.18 -6.28 3.11
N THR A 136 8.54 -6.69 4.35
CA THR A 136 8.92 -8.08 4.64
C THR A 136 7.74 -9.04 4.55
N ALA A 137 6.55 -8.62 4.96
CA ALA A 137 5.32 -9.40 4.83
C ALA A 137 4.88 -9.55 3.36
N GLY A 138 5.03 -8.49 2.54
CA GLY A 138 4.78 -8.49 1.10
C GLY A 138 5.86 -9.23 0.29
N LYS A 139 6.97 -9.64 0.91
CA LYS A 139 8.13 -10.30 0.29
C LYS A 139 8.89 -9.43 -0.72
N HIS A 140 8.93 -8.12 -0.48
CA HIS A 140 9.58 -7.14 -1.34
C HIS A 140 10.97 -6.79 -0.80
N GLU A 141 12.00 -7.58 -1.20
CA GLU A 141 13.37 -7.43 -0.74
C GLU A 141 13.94 -6.04 -1.05
N ASP A 142 13.73 -5.55 -2.27
CA ASP A 142 14.28 -4.26 -2.72
C ASP A 142 13.75 -3.11 -1.86
N VAL A 143 12.46 -3.11 -1.57
CA VAL A 143 11.85 -2.09 -0.69
C VAL A 143 12.32 -2.23 0.75
N ALA A 144 12.45 -3.47 1.27
CA ALA A 144 12.96 -3.69 2.61
C ALA A 144 14.42 -3.21 2.75
N LEU A 145 15.26 -3.44 1.76
CA LEU A 145 16.64 -2.95 1.72
C LEU A 145 16.69 -1.42 1.64
N LEU A 146 15.86 -0.81 0.80
CA LEU A 146 15.73 0.64 0.70
C LEU A 146 15.34 1.27 2.05
N LEU A 147 14.37 0.68 2.76
CA LEU A 147 13.94 1.15 4.08
C LEU A 147 15.08 1.05 5.10
N LEU A 148 15.83 -0.05 5.11
CA LEU A 148 16.99 -0.24 5.98
C LEU A 148 18.11 0.77 5.67
N GLU A 149 18.33 1.11 4.41
CA GLU A 149 19.29 2.14 3.98
C GLU A 149 18.90 3.54 4.45
N ASN A 150 17.59 3.77 4.60
CA ASN A 150 17.02 5.00 5.14
C ASN A 150 16.76 4.96 6.65
N GLY A 151 17.39 4.02 7.37
CA GLY A 151 17.42 3.98 8.82
C GLY A 151 16.22 3.34 9.51
N ALA A 152 15.36 2.60 8.78
CA ALA A 152 14.22 1.91 9.37
C ALA A 152 14.67 0.93 10.48
N LYS A 153 13.95 0.93 11.61
CA LYS A 153 14.21 0.07 12.77
C LYS A 153 13.90 -1.39 12.46
N ARG A 154 14.94 -2.22 12.55
CA ARG A 154 14.86 -3.68 12.30
C ARG A 154 14.30 -4.47 13.48
N ASP A 155 14.18 -3.87 14.66
CA ASP A 155 13.78 -4.48 15.93
C ASP A 155 12.43 -3.97 16.46
N ALA A 156 11.72 -3.14 15.67
CA ALA A 156 10.35 -2.76 15.98
C ALA A 156 9.48 -4.02 16.08
N VAL A 157 8.54 -4.03 17.04
CA VAL A 157 7.67 -5.19 17.31
C VAL A 157 6.24 -4.80 16.95
N ASP A 158 5.56 -5.62 16.14
CA ASP A 158 4.17 -5.45 15.80
C ASP A 158 3.22 -5.98 16.90
N ALA A 159 1.90 -5.81 16.72
CA ALA A 159 0.90 -6.30 17.68
C ALA A 159 0.89 -7.84 17.85
N GLY A 160 1.41 -8.57 16.88
CA GLY A 160 1.59 -10.03 16.93
C GLY A 160 2.84 -10.46 17.67
N GLY A 161 3.70 -9.52 18.10
CA GLY A 161 4.99 -9.80 18.73
C GLY A 161 6.10 -10.13 17.74
N TYR A 162 5.91 -9.87 16.45
CA TYR A 162 6.90 -10.16 15.41
C TYR A 162 7.74 -8.92 15.10
N THR A 163 9.03 -9.15 14.81
CA THR A 163 9.92 -8.13 14.25
C THR A 163 10.02 -8.31 12.73
N PRO A 164 10.41 -7.26 11.95
CA PRO A 164 10.68 -7.38 10.53
C PRO A 164 11.68 -8.51 10.20
N LEU A 165 12.70 -8.70 11.07
CA LEU A 165 13.68 -9.77 10.91
C LEU A 165 13.04 -11.17 11.01
N GLN A 166 12.11 -11.38 11.94
CA GLN A 166 11.40 -12.66 12.09
C GLN A 166 10.53 -12.93 10.85
N ILE A 167 9.81 -11.91 10.37
CA ILE A 167 8.99 -12.02 9.15
C ILE A 167 9.88 -12.29 7.93
N ALA A 168 11.02 -11.60 7.79
CA ALA A 168 11.97 -11.83 6.71
C ALA A 168 12.50 -13.28 6.70
N ARG A 169 12.80 -13.85 7.86
CA ARG A 169 13.20 -15.26 8.00
C ARG A 169 12.09 -16.23 7.59
N GLN A 170 10.85 -16.02 8.05
CA GLN A 170 9.69 -16.82 7.69
C GLN A 170 9.42 -16.80 6.18
N ASN A 171 9.61 -15.63 5.55
CA ASN A 171 9.42 -15.43 4.12
C ASN A 171 10.66 -15.74 3.28
N GLN A 172 11.75 -16.22 3.89
CA GLN A 172 13.00 -16.64 3.23
C GLN A 172 13.69 -15.49 2.45
N LEU A 173 13.58 -14.25 2.94
CA LEU A 173 14.21 -13.05 2.35
C LEU A 173 15.68 -12.98 2.79
N GLN A 174 16.51 -13.82 2.17
CA GLN A 174 17.89 -14.07 2.65
C GLN A 174 18.74 -12.81 2.66
N THR A 175 18.67 -11.99 1.60
CA THR A 175 19.43 -10.74 1.48
C THR A 175 19.07 -9.74 2.59
N VAL A 176 17.76 -9.62 2.89
CA VAL A 176 17.25 -8.76 3.97
C VAL A 176 17.73 -9.27 5.33
N VAL A 177 17.66 -10.59 5.56
CA VAL A 177 18.16 -11.20 6.81
C VAL A 177 19.64 -10.92 7.00
N GLU A 178 20.47 -11.10 5.97
CA GLU A 178 21.91 -10.81 6.02
C GLU A 178 22.18 -9.33 6.33
N ARG A 179 21.44 -8.42 5.67
CA ARG A 179 21.54 -6.97 5.93
C ARG A 179 21.18 -6.61 7.38
N MET A 180 20.10 -7.21 7.92
CA MET A 180 19.65 -6.95 9.29
C MET A 180 20.57 -7.53 10.35
N THR A 181 21.21 -8.68 10.09
CA THR A 181 22.08 -9.37 11.07
C THR A 181 23.54 -8.95 10.98
N GLY A 182 23.94 -8.23 9.92
CA GLY A 182 25.34 -7.87 9.68
C GLY A 182 26.19 -9.06 9.22
N THR A 183 25.62 -10.19 8.90
CA THR A 183 26.30 -11.40 8.46
C THR A 183 26.53 -11.31 6.95
N ARG A 184 27.64 -10.71 6.51
CA ARG A 184 28.12 -10.92 5.13
C ARG A 184 28.87 -12.27 5.09
N LYS A 185 28.46 -13.18 4.18
CA LYS A 185 29.31 -14.28 3.74
C LYS A 185 30.38 -13.78 2.81
#